data_ddeecab0042a583efe8069f917c9c136
#
_entry.id   ddeecab0042a583efe8069f917c9c136
#
_cell.length_a   1.000
_cell.length_b   1.000
_cell.length_c   1.000
_cell.angle_alpha   90.00
_cell.angle_beta   90.00
_cell.angle_gamma   90.00
#
_symmetry.space_group_name_H-M   'P 1'
#
loop_
_entity.id
_entity.type
_entity.pdbx_description
1 polymer ?
#
loop_
_entity_poly.entity_id
_entity_poly.type
_entity_poly.pdbx_seq_one_letter_code
_entity_poly.pdbx_strand_id
1 'polypeptide(L)'
;GAILVADISHPSGLIAKGILNDPIPHCHIVTTTTHKTLRGPRGGMILLGKDFENPLGEKTPKGEIKMMSAVLNGAVFPGMQGGPLEHIIAAKAVSFGEALTDEFLFYQIQVKKNAVAMAKAFVERGYHIISGGTDNHMMLIDLRNKNISGKEAENALVKADITVNKNMVPFDDQSPFVTSGIRVGTAAVTTRGLKEADMEIVVDLLDQVITRPGNETVTKEVSEKVKLMMGDRPLFVEN
;
A
#
# COMPACT_ATOMS: atom_id res chain seq x y z
N GLY A 1 24.34 -19.49 1.72
CA GLY A 1 23.32 -20.19 2.39
C GLY A 1 22.25 -19.36 3.09
N ALA A 2 21.96 -18.06 2.69
CA ALA A 2 20.86 -17.31 3.29
C ALA A 2 19.54 -17.63 2.60
N ILE A 3 18.44 -17.60 3.36
CA ILE A 3 17.07 -17.64 2.81
C ILE A 3 16.71 -16.24 2.32
N LEU A 4 16.30 -16.11 1.06
CA LEU A 4 15.79 -14.87 0.50
C LEU A 4 14.26 -14.83 0.68
N VAL A 5 13.78 -13.80 1.40
CA VAL A 5 12.36 -13.55 1.63
C VAL A 5 11.98 -12.21 1.01
N ALA A 6 10.92 -12.19 0.21
CA ALA A 6 10.36 -10.97 -0.34
C ALA A 6 8.98 -10.70 0.26
N ASP A 7 8.76 -9.51 0.84
CA ASP A 7 7.42 -9.04 1.18
C ASP A 7 6.90 -8.14 0.06
N ILE A 8 5.79 -8.56 -0.57
CA ILE A 8 5.14 -7.84 -1.67
C ILE A 8 3.79 -7.25 -1.26
N SER A 9 3.56 -7.06 0.02
CA SER A 9 2.26 -6.64 0.57
C SER A 9 1.68 -5.40 -0.10
N HIS A 10 2.51 -4.41 -0.43
CA HIS A 10 2.05 -3.19 -1.08
C HIS A 10 1.78 -3.37 -2.58
N PRO A 11 2.71 -3.87 -3.40
CA PRO A 11 2.56 -3.95 -4.86
C PRO A 11 1.88 -5.24 -5.36
N SER A 12 1.40 -6.12 -4.49
CA SER A 12 0.93 -7.46 -4.86
C SER A 12 -0.15 -7.47 -5.97
N GLY A 13 -1.06 -6.50 -5.98
CA GLY A 13 -2.06 -6.39 -7.05
C GLY A 13 -1.45 -6.07 -8.42
N LEU A 14 -0.44 -5.20 -8.45
CA LEU A 14 0.31 -4.85 -9.67
C LEU A 14 1.14 -6.04 -10.17
N ILE A 15 1.75 -6.80 -9.24
CA ILE A 15 2.52 -8.01 -9.54
C ILE A 15 1.60 -9.10 -10.09
N ALA A 16 0.46 -9.33 -9.46
CA ALA A 16 -0.52 -10.35 -9.88
C ALA A 16 -1.03 -10.13 -11.32
N LYS A 17 -1.00 -8.89 -11.81
CA LYS A 17 -1.36 -8.55 -13.21
C LYS A 17 -0.16 -8.34 -14.13
N GLY A 18 1.05 -8.68 -13.70
CA GLY A 18 2.25 -8.59 -14.54
C GLY A 18 2.70 -7.14 -14.84
N ILE A 19 2.18 -6.14 -14.11
CA ILE A 19 2.57 -4.73 -14.27
C ILE A 19 3.92 -4.45 -13.60
N LEU A 20 4.25 -5.23 -12.58
CA LEU A 20 5.56 -5.27 -11.91
C LEU A 20 6.11 -6.68 -11.95
N ASN A 21 7.45 -6.79 -11.85
CA ASN A 21 8.15 -8.08 -11.87
C ASN A 21 7.71 -8.99 -10.72
N ASP A 22 7.51 -10.27 -11.03
CA ASP A 22 7.18 -11.31 -10.05
C ASP A 22 8.45 -11.79 -9.33
N PRO A 23 8.56 -11.66 -8.01
CA PRO A 23 9.70 -12.15 -7.26
C PRO A 23 9.64 -13.66 -6.94
N ILE A 24 8.48 -14.32 -7.12
CA ILE A 24 8.31 -15.73 -6.75
C ILE A 24 9.37 -16.65 -7.35
N PRO A 25 9.77 -16.53 -8.63
CA PRO A 25 10.81 -17.37 -9.20
C PRO A 25 12.22 -17.13 -8.63
N HIS A 26 12.43 -16.02 -7.94
CA HIS A 26 13.74 -15.56 -7.48
C HIS A 26 13.91 -15.63 -5.96
N CYS A 27 12.85 -15.87 -5.21
CA CYS A 27 12.85 -15.90 -3.75
C CYS A 27 12.51 -17.29 -3.22
N HIS A 28 13.03 -17.62 -2.03
CA HIS A 28 12.69 -18.85 -1.34
C HIS A 28 11.27 -18.77 -0.77
N ILE A 29 10.93 -17.64 -0.19
CA ILE A 29 9.63 -17.37 0.45
C ILE A 29 9.16 -15.99 0.00
N VAL A 30 7.88 -15.86 -0.30
CA VAL A 30 7.24 -14.57 -0.56
C VAL A 30 6.07 -14.39 0.39
N THR A 31 5.97 -13.23 1.02
CA THR A 31 4.83 -12.87 1.88
C THR A 31 4.05 -11.72 1.29
N THR A 32 2.75 -11.69 1.53
CA THR A 32 1.89 -10.59 1.13
C THR A 32 0.69 -10.43 2.05
N THR A 33 0.14 -9.23 2.07
CA THR A 33 -1.21 -8.97 2.58
C THR A 33 -2.22 -9.02 1.44
N THR A 34 -3.50 -9.25 1.78
CA THR A 34 -4.58 -9.33 0.79
C THR A 34 -5.39 -8.02 0.67
N HIS A 35 -5.20 -7.06 1.57
CA HIS A 35 -6.05 -5.87 1.76
C HIS A 35 -5.45 -4.55 1.25
N LYS A 36 -4.37 -4.59 0.46
CA LYS A 36 -3.76 -3.39 -0.14
C LYS A 36 -4.12 -3.32 -1.63
N THR A 37 -3.15 -3.34 -2.53
CA THR A 37 -3.43 -3.31 -3.98
C THR A 37 -4.20 -4.53 -4.50
N LEU A 38 -4.18 -5.68 -3.80
CA LEU A 38 -5.05 -6.81 -4.08
C LEU A 38 -6.53 -6.53 -3.80
N ARG A 39 -6.86 -5.50 -3.03
CA ARG A 39 -8.23 -5.02 -2.77
C ARG A 39 -9.14 -6.07 -2.12
N GLY A 40 -8.56 -7.00 -1.37
CA GLY A 40 -9.27 -8.08 -0.67
C GLY A 40 -9.50 -7.79 0.83
N PRO A 41 -9.95 -8.78 1.58
CA PRO A 41 -10.15 -8.69 3.01
C PRO A 41 -8.82 -8.58 3.74
N ARG A 42 -8.85 -8.07 4.98
CA ARG A 42 -7.66 -8.01 5.83
C ARG A 42 -7.15 -9.43 6.15
N GLY A 43 -5.91 -9.69 5.77
CA GLY A 43 -5.24 -10.97 5.96
C GLY A 43 -3.89 -11.00 5.30
N GLY A 44 -3.20 -12.14 5.41
CA GLY A 44 -1.91 -12.39 4.78
C GLY A 44 -1.85 -13.73 4.06
N MET A 45 -0.79 -13.92 3.29
CA MET A 45 -0.42 -15.18 2.63
C MET A 45 1.09 -15.36 2.68
N ILE A 46 1.50 -16.61 2.73
CA ILE A 46 2.89 -17.03 2.50
C ILE A 46 2.89 -17.90 1.24
N LEU A 47 3.79 -17.60 0.32
CA LEU A 47 3.88 -18.25 -0.98
C LEU A 47 5.27 -18.86 -1.15
N LEU A 48 5.31 -20.05 -1.74
CA LEU A 48 6.52 -20.73 -2.19
C LEU A 48 6.37 -20.99 -3.69
N GLY A 49 7.32 -20.50 -4.50
CA GLY A 49 7.36 -20.83 -5.93
C GLY A 49 7.73 -22.29 -6.17
N LYS A 50 8.60 -22.82 -5.31
CA LYS A 50 9.02 -24.23 -5.26
C LYS A 50 9.26 -24.61 -3.82
N ASP A 51 8.76 -25.79 -3.41
CA ASP A 51 9.04 -26.33 -2.09
C ASP A 51 10.47 -26.89 -2.01
N PHE A 52 11.07 -26.86 -0.82
CA PHE A 52 12.45 -27.31 -0.60
C PHE A 52 12.64 -27.84 0.83
N GLU A 53 13.69 -28.64 1.03
CA GLU A 53 14.06 -29.09 2.36
C GLU A 53 14.45 -27.89 3.24
N ASN A 54 13.91 -27.84 4.46
CA ASN A 54 14.19 -26.70 5.34
C ASN A 54 15.66 -26.69 5.79
N PRO A 55 16.36 -25.57 5.67
CA PRO A 55 17.76 -25.45 6.12
C PRO A 55 17.88 -25.24 7.64
N LEU A 56 16.77 -25.20 8.38
CA LEU A 56 16.72 -25.00 9.83
C LEU A 56 16.97 -26.28 10.60
N GLY A 57 17.04 -27.42 9.90
CA GLY A 57 17.27 -28.76 10.51
C GLY A 57 16.04 -29.37 11.18
N GLU A 58 14.85 -28.78 10.96
CA GLU A 58 13.59 -29.34 11.44
C GLU A 58 13.31 -30.73 10.86
N LYS A 59 12.99 -31.70 11.73
CA LYS A 59 12.77 -33.08 11.34
C LYS A 59 11.37 -33.58 11.68
N THR A 60 10.91 -34.56 10.92
CA THR A 60 9.72 -35.34 11.24
C THR A 60 10.02 -36.29 12.45
N PRO A 61 8.98 -36.85 13.08
CA PRO A 61 9.17 -37.86 14.12
C PRO A 61 9.98 -39.08 13.66
N LYS A 62 10.06 -39.34 12.35
CA LYS A 62 10.86 -40.43 11.75
C LYS A 62 12.30 -40.01 11.48
N GLY A 63 12.70 -38.79 11.79
CA GLY A 63 14.07 -38.28 11.60
C GLY A 63 14.36 -37.70 10.21
N GLU A 64 13.39 -37.64 9.29
CA GLU A 64 13.52 -37.08 7.96
C GLU A 64 13.46 -35.54 8.01
N ILE A 65 14.22 -34.85 7.15
CA ILE A 65 14.14 -33.41 7.03
C ILE A 65 12.74 -33.00 6.53
N LYS A 66 12.08 -32.06 7.21
CA LYS A 66 10.77 -31.50 6.76
C LYS A 66 10.97 -30.63 5.55
N MET A 67 9.98 -30.62 4.65
CA MET A 67 9.88 -29.61 3.62
C MET A 67 9.53 -28.25 4.25
N MET A 68 9.97 -27.15 3.60
CA MET A 68 9.73 -25.78 4.12
C MET A 68 8.25 -25.47 4.24
N SER A 69 7.41 -25.92 3.31
CA SER A 69 5.96 -25.79 3.40
C SER A 69 5.37 -26.39 4.69
N ALA A 70 5.86 -27.54 5.11
CA ALA A 70 5.42 -28.19 6.35
C ALA A 70 5.86 -27.40 7.60
N VAL A 71 7.07 -26.81 7.58
CA VAL A 71 7.56 -25.93 8.65
C VAL A 71 6.69 -24.68 8.75
N LEU A 72 6.44 -24.02 7.62
CA LEU A 72 5.62 -22.80 7.57
C LEU A 72 4.16 -23.07 7.98
N ASN A 73 3.57 -24.17 7.50
CA ASN A 73 2.22 -24.58 7.90
C ASN A 73 2.13 -24.82 9.41
N GLY A 74 3.10 -25.51 9.99
CA GLY A 74 3.17 -25.73 11.43
C GLY A 74 3.35 -24.44 12.24
N ALA A 75 4.12 -23.49 11.71
CA ALA A 75 4.30 -22.17 12.33
C ALA A 75 3.01 -21.33 12.29
N VAL A 76 2.26 -21.42 11.20
CA VAL A 76 0.94 -20.74 11.09
C VAL A 76 -0.06 -21.43 12.01
N PHE A 77 -0.25 -22.73 11.88
CA PHE A 77 -1.19 -23.51 12.69
C PHE A 77 -0.56 -24.85 13.10
N PRO A 78 -0.51 -25.17 14.39
CA PRO A 78 -1.06 -24.44 15.53
C PRO A 78 -0.12 -23.39 16.16
N GLY A 79 1.02 -23.07 15.50
CA GLY A 79 2.07 -22.24 16.11
C GLY A 79 1.61 -20.84 16.52
N MET A 80 0.96 -20.10 15.61
CA MET A 80 0.54 -18.71 15.82
C MET A 80 -0.96 -18.53 15.84
N GLN A 81 -1.72 -19.40 15.16
CA GLN A 81 -3.17 -19.27 14.95
C GLN A 81 -3.91 -20.50 15.47
N GLY A 82 -5.22 -20.33 15.70
CA GLY A 82 -6.16 -21.39 16.07
C GLY A 82 -7.21 -21.62 14.97
N GLY A 83 -8.48 -21.73 15.35
CA GLY A 83 -9.58 -21.93 14.41
C GLY A 83 -9.62 -20.87 13.31
N PRO A 84 -9.80 -21.28 12.04
CA PRO A 84 -9.74 -20.37 10.91
C PRO A 84 -10.94 -19.42 10.86
N LEU A 85 -10.72 -18.20 10.38
CA LEU A 85 -11.78 -17.23 10.08
C LEU A 85 -12.34 -17.53 8.68
N GLU A 86 -13.29 -18.44 8.58
CA GLU A 86 -13.80 -18.97 7.31
C GLU A 86 -14.43 -17.90 6.42
N HIS A 87 -15.10 -16.88 7.01
CA HIS A 87 -15.60 -15.73 6.27
C HIS A 87 -14.48 -14.91 5.59
N ILE A 88 -13.31 -14.80 6.23
CA ILE A 88 -12.13 -14.16 5.63
C ILE A 88 -11.56 -15.03 4.51
N ILE A 89 -11.55 -16.36 4.68
CA ILE A 89 -11.08 -17.28 3.64
C ILE A 89 -12.00 -17.20 2.42
N ALA A 90 -13.31 -17.20 2.61
CA ALA A 90 -14.29 -17.03 1.55
C ALA A 90 -14.12 -15.68 0.83
N ALA A 91 -13.95 -14.58 1.60
CA ALA A 91 -13.71 -13.26 1.04
C ALA A 91 -12.38 -13.18 0.24
N LYS A 92 -11.32 -13.88 0.68
CA LYS A 92 -10.08 -14.02 -0.12
C LYS A 92 -10.34 -14.73 -1.44
N ALA A 93 -11.13 -15.81 -1.44
CA ALA A 93 -11.45 -16.55 -2.67
C ALA A 93 -12.17 -15.65 -3.67
N VAL A 94 -13.15 -14.85 -3.24
CA VAL A 94 -13.83 -13.86 -4.08
C VAL A 94 -12.83 -12.84 -4.62
N SER A 95 -12.02 -12.23 -3.76
CA SER A 95 -11.01 -11.25 -4.15
C SER A 95 -10.00 -11.80 -5.17
N PHE A 96 -9.59 -13.06 -5.03
CA PHE A 96 -8.67 -13.68 -6.00
C PHE A 96 -9.38 -13.98 -7.33
N GLY A 97 -10.68 -14.36 -7.30
CA GLY A 97 -11.49 -14.45 -8.50
C GLY A 97 -11.58 -13.12 -9.25
N GLU A 98 -11.85 -12.02 -8.54
CA GLU A 98 -11.82 -10.67 -9.11
C GLU A 98 -10.43 -10.31 -9.68
N ALA A 99 -9.35 -10.65 -8.96
CA ALA A 99 -7.99 -10.37 -9.41
C ALA A 99 -7.59 -11.11 -10.71
N LEU A 100 -8.31 -12.16 -11.11
CA LEU A 100 -8.09 -12.85 -12.39
C LEU A 100 -8.72 -12.11 -13.58
N THR A 101 -9.68 -11.21 -13.35
CA THR A 101 -10.44 -10.52 -14.41
C THR A 101 -9.65 -9.43 -15.13
N ASP A 102 -10.12 -9.04 -16.31
CA ASP A 102 -9.55 -7.90 -17.06
C ASP A 102 -9.90 -6.57 -16.40
N GLU A 103 -11.06 -6.46 -15.73
CA GLU A 103 -11.45 -5.28 -14.97
C GLU A 103 -10.41 -4.97 -13.88
N PHE A 104 -9.88 -5.99 -13.22
CA PHE A 104 -8.83 -5.82 -12.23
C PHE A 104 -7.50 -5.38 -12.87
N LEU A 105 -7.18 -5.85 -14.08
CA LEU A 105 -6.03 -5.35 -14.85
C LEU A 105 -6.19 -3.86 -15.16
N PHE A 106 -7.35 -3.44 -15.67
CA PHE A 106 -7.63 -2.03 -15.98
C PHE A 106 -7.57 -1.17 -14.73
N TYR A 107 -8.07 -1.65 -13.60
CA TYR A 107 -7.94 -0.98 -12.30
C TYR A 107 -6.47 -0.78 -11.91
N GLN A 108 -5.63 -1.81 -12.00
CA GLN A 108 -4.21 -1.69 -11.63
C GLN A 108 -3.43 -0.74 -12.56
N ILE A 109 -3.75 -0.75 -13.85
CA ILE A 109 -3.19 0.21 -14.81
C ILE A 109 -3.60 1.64 -14.42
N GLN A 110 -4.87 1.86 -14.06
CA GLN A 110 -5.35 3.17 -13.62
C GLN A 110 -4.69 3.62 -12.32
N VAL A 111 -4.50 2.71 -11.35
CA VAL A 111 -3.77 2.99 -10.11
C VAL A 111 -2.37 3.54 -10.41
N LYS A 112 -1.63 2.91 -11.32
CA LYS A 112 -0.29 3.34 -11.71
C LYS A 112 -0.31 4.67 -12.45
N LYS A 113 -1.24 4.89 -13.38
CA LYS A 113 -1.40 6.17 -14.09
C LYS A 113 -1.70 7.32 -13.12
N ASN A 114 -2.60 7.10 -12.18
CA ASN A 114 -2.91 8.08 -11.14
C ASN A 114 -1.68 8.39 -10.27
N ALA A 115 -0.87 7.38 -9.91
CA ALA A 115 0.35 7.61 -9.13
C ALA A 115 1.37 8.45 -9.89
N VAL A 116 1.58 8.21 -11.19
CA VAL A 116 2.46 9.02 -12.04
C VAL A 116 1.95 10.47 -12.15
N ALA A 117 0.65 10.67 -12.38
CA ALA A 117 0.05 12.00 -12.45
C ALA A 117 0.16 12.75 -11.11
N MET A 118 -0.10 12.07 -10.00
CA MET A 118 0.04 12.63 -8.65
C MET A 118 1.49 13.03 -8.36
N ALA A 119 2.46 12.16 -8.70
CA ALA A 119 3.87 12.45 -8.52
C ALA A 119 4.31 13.69 -9.32
N LYS A 120 3.89 13.79 -10.59
CA LYS A 120 4.13 14.96 -11.43
C LYS A 120 3.58 16.23 -10.79
N ALA A 121 2.33 16.22 -10.35
CA ALA A 121 1.68 17.37 -9.72
C ALA A 121 2.40 17.84 -8.43
N PHE A 122 2.95 16.92 -7.64
CA PHE A 122 3.78 17.27 -6.48
C PHE A 122 5.11 17.91 -6.90
N VAL A 123 5.80 17.34 -7.89
CA VAL A 123 7.08 17.89 -8.38
C VAL A 123 6.88 19.31 -8.94
N GLU A 124 5.83 19.56 -9.70
CA GLU A 124 5.48 20.89 -10.24
C GLU A 124 5.23 21.93 -9.14
N ARG A 125 4.81 21.50 -7.94
CA ARG A 125 4.64 22.35 -6.75
C ARG A 125 5.90 22.41 -5.87
N GLY A 126 7.03 21.90 -6.39
CA GLY A 126 8.32 21.95 -5.71
C GLY A 126 8.48 20.97 -4.56
N TYR A 127 7.69 19.91 -4.49
CA TYR A 127 7.92 18.84 -3.53
C TYR A 127 9.05 17.91 -3.99
N HIS A 128 9.80 17.41 -3.03
CA HIS A 128 10.83 16.41 -3.26
C HIS A 128 10.26 15.01 -3.06
N ILE A 129 10.08 14.26 -4.14
CA ILE A 129 9.71 12.85 -4.09
C ILE A 129 10.99 12.02 -4.02
N ILE A 130 11.07 11.12 -3.03
CA ILE A 130 12.18 10.18 -2.92
C ILE A 130 12.23 9.33 -4.20
N SER A 131 13.43 9.14 -4.75
CA SER A 131 13.68 8.54 -6.07
C SER A 131 13.14 9.30 -7.31
N GLY A 132 12.68 10.54 -7.13
CA GLY A 132 12.28 11.42 -8.25
C GLY A 132 10.90 11.13 -8.85
N GLY A 133 10.18 10.12 -8.34
CA GLY A 133 8.87 9.73 -8.86
C GLY A 133 8.39 8.40 -8.31
N THR A 134 7.55 7.68 -9.06
CA THR A 134 7.07 6.36 -8.67
C THR A 134 6.81 5.45 -9.87
N ASP A 135 7.16 4.17 -9.72
CA ASP A 135 6.86 3.10 -10.67
C ASP A 135 5.70 2.20 -10.21
N ASN A 136 5.13 2.47 -9.04
CA ASN A 136 4.06 1.69 -8.43
C ASN A 136 2.85 2.56 -8.05
N HIS A 137 2.12 2.21 -6.99
CA HIS A 137 0.86 2.84 -6.56
C HIS A 137 1.04 3.92 -5.49
N MET A 138 2.26 4.17 -5.02
CA MET A 138 2.51 5.12 -3.91
C MET A 138 3.83 5.86 -4.11
N MET A 139 4.02 6.93 -3.36
CA MET A 139 5.24 7.71 -3.31
C MET A 139 5.54 8.18 -1.89
N LEU A 140 6.82 8.39 -1.62
CA LEU A 140 7.33 8.99 -0.39
C LEU A 140 7.76 10.42 -0.68
N ILE A 141 7.21 11.38 0.04
CA ILE A 141 7.42 12.80 -0.14
C ILE A 141 8.23 13.33 1.04
N ASP A 142 9.38 13.93 0.75
CA ASP A 142 10.20 14.63 1.72
C ASP A 142 9.66 16.05 1.93
N LEU A 143 9.33 16.39 3.15
CA LEU A 143 8.74 17.68 3.52
C LEU A 143 9.75 18.68 4.11
N ARG A 144 11.03 18.32 4.21
CA ARG A 144 12.06 19.20 4.78
C ARG A 144 12.16 20.53 4.05
N ASN A 145 11.97 20.53 2.73
CA ASN A 145 11.94 21.76 1.92
C ASN A 145 10.64 22.58 2.05
N LYS A 146 9.63 22.05 2.73
CA LYS A 146 8.39 22.76 3.07
C LYS A 146 8.36 23.24 4.53
N ASN A 147 9.44 22.97 5.29
CA ASN A 147 9.60 23.35 6.71
C ASN A 147 8.47 22.84 7.61
N ILE A 148 7.97 21.64 7.36
CA ILE A 148 6.94 20.97 8.16
C ILE A 148 7.34 19.51 8.41
N SER A 149 7.06 19.00 9.59
CA SER A 149 7.29 17.59 9.90
C SER A 149 6.19 16.69 9.32
N GLY A 150 6.49 15.40 9.15
CA GLY A 150 5.51 14.42 8.72
C GLY A 150 4.30 14.35 9.66
N LYS A 151 4.53 14.43 10.98
CA LYS A 151 3.48 14.44 12.00
C LYS A 151 2.57 15.66 11.90
N GLU A 152 3.13 16.84 11.72
CA GLU A 152 2.32 18.07 11.56
C GLU A 152 1.50 18.03 10.29
N ALA A 153 2.10 17.59 9.17
CA ALA A 153 1.39 17.43 7.90
C ALA A 153 0.27 16.38 7.99
N GLU A 154 0.52 15.21 8.57
CA GLU A 154 -0.48 14.17 8.82
C GLU A 154 -1.65 14.73 9.64
N ASN A 155 -1.37 15.40 10.76
CA ASN A 155 -2.40 15.95 11.63
C ASN A 155 -3.22 17.06 10.96
N ALA A 156 -2.58 17.93 10.18
CA ALA A 156 -3.27 19.00 9.46
C ALA A 156 -4.17 18.44 8.36
N LEU A 157 -3.68 17.46 7.58
CA LEU A 157 -4.41 16.82 6.51
C LEU A 157 -5.61 16.01 7.01
N VAL A 158 -5.47 15.28 8.12
CA VAL A 158 -6.59 14.54 8.73
C VAL A 158 -7.72 15.47 9.14
N LYS A 159 -7.42 16.68 9.66
CA LYS A 159 -8.44 17.69 9.96
C LYS A 159 -9.16 18.22 8.71
N ALA A 160 -8.53 18.12 7.55
CA ALA A 160 -9.11 18.49 6.26
C ALA A 160 -9.74 17.29 5.51
N ASP A 161 -10.03 16.19 6.20
CA ASP A 161 -10.60 14.95 5.67
C ASP A 161 -9.70 14.24 4.62
N ILE A 162 -8.38 14.49 4.67
CA ILE A 162 -7.39 13.82 3.82
C ILE A 162 -6.50 12.91 4.68
N THR A 163 -6.58 11.60 4.46
CA THR A 163 -5.80 10.62 5.20
C THR A 163 -4.49 10.29 4.48
N VAL A 164 -3.37 10.52 5.17
CA VAL A 164 -2.03 10.12 4.75
C VAL A 164 -1.30 9.45 5.91
N ASN A 165 -0.12 8.89 5.66
CA ASN A 165 0.76 8.39 6.72
C ASN A 165 2.01 9.25 6.81
N LYS A 166 2.36 9.74 8.01
CA LYS A 166 3.72 10.21 8.23
C LYS A 166 4.72 9.06 8.02
N ASN A 167 5.86 9.36 7.46
CA ASN A 167 6.86 8.37 7.11
C ASN A 167 8.27 8.94 7.21
N MET A 168 9.21 8.14 7.71
CA MET A 168 10.62 8.51 7.66
C MET A 168 11.09 8.57 6.20
N VAL A 169 11.98 9.51 5.92
CA VAL A 169 12.70 9.59 4.65
C VAL A 169 14.11 8.98 4.81
N PRO A 170 14.80 8.63 3.72
CA PRO A 170 16.19 8.20 3.82
C PRO A 170 17.05 9.23 4.54
N PHE A 171 17.88 8.74 5.48
CA PHE A 171 18.73 9.58 6.34
C PHE A 171 17.94 10.65 7.11
N ASP A 172 16.76 10.29 7.59
CA ASP A 172 15.92 11.15 8.40
C ASP A 172 16.59 11.41 9.75
N ASP A 173 16.72 12.69 10.12
CA ASP A 173 17.24 13.15 11.40
C ASP A 173 16.17 13.26 12.50
N GLN A 174 14.91 13.10 12.12
CA GLN A 174 13.79 13.10 13.06
C GLN A 174 13.52 11.71 13.63
N SER A 175 12.87 11.69 14.80
CA SER A 175 12.44 10.41 15.40
C SER A 175 11.31 9.75 14.56
N PRO A 176 11.12 8.42 14.66
CA PRO A 176 10.01 7.72 14.01
C PRO A 176 8.61 8.22 14.41
N PHE A 177 8.50 8.94 15.52
CA PHE A 177 7.24 9.51 15.98
C PHE A 177 6.92 10.88 15.36
N VAL A 178 7.92 11.55 14.78
CA VAL A 178 7.82 12.88 14.14
C VAL A 178 7.92 12.76 12.64
N THR A 179 9.02 12.19 12.14
CA THR A 179 9.36 11.98 10.73
C THR A 179 9.49 13.27 9.90
N SER A 180 10.19 13.20 8.78
CA SER A 180 10.36 14.35 7.87
C SER A 180 9.54 14.20 6.57
N GLY A 181 8.76 13.15 6.43
CA GLY A 181 7.99 12.91 5.21
C GLY A 181 6.59 12.37 5.45
N ILE A 182 5.86 12.30 4.34
CA ILE A 182 4.56 11.61 4.25
C ILE A 182 4.58 10.61 3.10
N ARG A 183 3.79 9.56 3.24
CA ARG A 183 3.55 8.58 2.19
C ARG A 183 2.11 8.67 1.72
N VAL A 184 1.94 8.80 0.40
CA VAL A 184 0.64 8.85 -0.26
C VAL A 184 0.54 7.75 -1.32
N GLY A 185 -0.67 7.29 -1.61
CA GLY A 185 -0.92 6.26 -2.61
C GLY A 185 -2.29 6.42 -3.25
N THR A 186 -2.46 5.83 -4.42
CA THR A 186 -3.61 6.07 -5.30
C THR A 186 -4.61 4.92 -5.36
N ALA A 187 -4.34 3.76 -4.77
CA ALA A 187 -5.21 2.59 -4.87
C ALA A 187 -6.65 2.85 -4.39
N ALA A 188 -6.81 3.48 -3.21
CA ALA A 188 -8.12 3.75 -2.62
C ALA A 188 -8.93 4.78 -3.44
N VAL A 189 -8.30 5.86 -3.87
CA VAL A 189 -8.97 6.90 -4.67
C VAL A 189 -9.31 6.40 -6.08
N THR A 190 -8.48 5.52 -6.65
CA THR A 190 -8.78 4.85 -7.92
C THR A 190 -10.00 3.93 -7.79
N THR A 191 -10.14 3.19 -6.69
CA THR A 191 -11.35 2.40 -6.40
C THR A 191 -12.60 3.26 -6.36
N ARG A 192 -12.49 4.51 -5.92
CA ARG A 192 -13.58 5.50 -5.91
C ARG A 192 -13.75 6.25 -7.25
N GLY A 193 -13.08 5.80 -8.31
CA GLY A 193 -13.26 6.29 -9.67
C GLY A 193 -12.45 7.53 -10.04
N LEU A 194 -11.49 7.98 -9.21
CA LEU A 194 -10.62 9.10 -9.57
C LEU A 194 -9.64 8.68 -10.68
N LYS A 195 -9.32 9.64 -11.56
CA LYS A 195 -8.43 9.48 -12.70
C LYS A 195 -7.32 10.54 -12.67
N GLU A 196 -6.45 10.53 -13.69
CA GLU A 196 -5.25 11.37 -13.77
C GLU A 196 -5.55 12.87 -13.58
N ALA A 197 -6.63 13.39 -14.20
CA ALA A 197 -7.02 14.78 -14.06
C ALA A 197 -7.43 15.17 -12.63
N ASP A 198 -8.02 14.23 -11.88
CA ASP A 198 -8.39 14.44 -10.48
C ASP A 198 -7.15 14.54 -9.57
N MET A 199 -6.02 13.94 -9.96
CA MET A 199 -4.80 13.90 -9.14
C MET A 199 -4.20 15.30 -8.96
N GLU A 200 -4.30 16.15 -9.96
CA GLU A 200 -3.85 17.54 -9.84
C GLU A 200 -4.67 18.31 -8.79
N ILE A 201 -5.98 18.11 -8.78
CA ILE A 201 -6.88 18.70 -7.78
C ILE A 201 -6.56 18.16 -6.38
N VAL A 202 -6.37 16.85 -6.25
CA VAL A 202 -6.01 16.21 -4.98
C VAL A 202 -4.71 16.79 -4.43
N VAL A 203 -3.68 16.93 -5.28
CA VAL A 203 -2.40 17.51 -4.85
C VAL A 203 -2.53 18.99 -4.51
N ASP A 204 -3.36 19.74 -5.22
CA ASP A 204 -3.64 21.14 -4.87
C ASP A 204 -4.27 21.27 -3.48
N LEU A 205 -5.23 20.39 -3.14
CA LEU A 205 -5.84 20.36 -1.81
C LEU A 205 -4.83 19.98 -0.72
N LEU A 206 -3.94 19.02 -0.99
CA LEU A 206 -2.84 18.65 -0.09
C LEU A 206 -1.89 19.84 0.12
N ASP A 207 -1.47 20.51 -0.95
CA ASP A 207 -0.53 21.65 -0.89
C ASP A 207 -1.12 22.83 -0.11
N GLN A 208 -2.40 23.13 -0.29
CA GLN A 208 -3.09 24.21 0.45
C GLN A 208 -3.00 24.01 1.97
N VAL A 209 -3.12 22.77 2.45
CA VAL A 209 -3.03 22.42 3.88
C VAL A 209 -1.60 22.38 4.36
N ILE A 210 -0.70 21.73 3.61
CA ILE A 210 0.72 21.53 3.98
C ILE A 210 1.45 22.87 4.09
N THR A 211 1.18 23.81 3.19
CA THR A 211 1.85 25.13 3.15
C THR A 211 1.26 26.12 4.15
N ARG A 212 0.09 25.84 4.73
CA ARG A 212 -0.58 26.68 5.73
C ARG A 212 -1.09 25.89 6.91
N PRO A 213 -0.18 25.13 7.60
CA PRO A 213 -0.55 24.27 8.71
C PRO A 213 -1.17 25.10 9.85
N GLY A 214 -2.24 24.59 10.44
CA GLY A 214 -2.94 25.28 11.53
C GLY A 214 -3.89 26.42 11.11
N ASN A 215 -4.00 26.73 9.82
CA ASN A 215 -5.00 27.70 9.33
C ASN A 215 -6.38 27.04 9.26
N GLU A 216 -7.24 27.32 10.24
CA GLU A 216 -8.57 26.71 10.37
C GLU A 216 -9.50 27.03 9.19
N THR A 217 -9.41 28.24 8.63
CA THR A 217 -10.20 28.61 7.45
C THR A 217 -9.85 27.76 6.25
N VAL A 218 -8.55 27.62 5.94
CA VAL A 218 -8.06 26.77 4.85
C VAL A 218 -8.44 25.31 5.09
N THR A 219 -8.27 24.81 6.31
CA THR A 219 -8.63 23.45 6.67
C THR A 219 -10.11 23.16 6.39
N LYS A 220 -11.00 24.08 6.78
CA LYS A 220 -12.44 23.96 6.56
C LYS A 220 -12.79 24.01 5.07
N GLU A 221 -12.26 24.98 4.34
CA GLU A 221 -12.50 25.11 2.89
C GLU A 221 -12.03 23.86 2.11
N VAL A 222 -10.86 23.29 2.48
CA VAL A 222 -10.36 22.05 1.88
C VAL A 222 -11.25 20.87 2.23
N SER A 223 -11.67 20.72 3.50
CA SER A 223 -12.60 19.66 3.92
C SER A 223 -13.92 19.72 3.13
N GLU A 224 -14.49 20.91 2.93
CA GLU A 224 -15.71 21.09 2.12
C GLU A 224 -15.49 20.67 0.66
N LYS A 225 -14.35 21.04 0.04
CA LYS A 225 -13.99 20.63 -1.32
C LYS A 225 -13.79 19.12 -1.42
N VAL A 226 -13.15 18.48 -0.43
CA VAL A 226 -12.98 17.04 -0.36
C VAL A 226 -14.35 16.35 -0.29
N LYS A 227 -15.25 16.80 0.57
CA LYS A 227 -16.61 16.26 0.69
C LYS A 227 -17.39 16.39 -0.62
N LEU A 228 -17.30 17.53 -1.27
CA LEU A 228 -17.95 17.75 -2.58
C LEU A 228 -17.37 16.80 -3.64
N MET A 229 -16.04 16.71 -3.75
CA MET A 229 -15.36 15.83 -4.71
C MET A 229 -15.69 14.35 -4.52
N MET A 230 -15.88 13.93 -3.26
CA MET A 230 -16.05 12.52 -2.90
C MET A 230 -17.51 12.12 -2.64
N GLY A 231 -18.45 13.07 -2.60
CA GLY A 231 -19.85 12.82 -2.24
C GLY A 231 -20.55 11.79 -3.13
N ASP A 232 -20.33 11.88 -4.43
CA ASP A 232 -20.91 10.97 -5.43
C ASP A 232 -20.01 9.74 -5.73
N ARG A 233 -19.02 9.47 -4.88
CA ARG A 233 -18.01 8.41 -5.08
C ARG A 233 -17.94 7.50 -3.85
N PRO A 234 -19.00 6.73 -3.53
CA PRO A 234 -19.02 5.87 -2.36
C PRO A 234 -17.98 4.74 -2.48
N LEU A 235 -17.56 4.19 -1.33
CA LEU A 235 -16.65 3.03 -1.30
C LEU A 235 -17.37 1.73 -1.67
N PHE A 236 -18.64 1.64 -1.28
CA PHE A 236 -19.49 0.48 -1.55
C PHE A 236 -20.76 0.97 -2.25
N VAL A 237 -21.05 0.36 -3.38
CA VAL A 237 -22.30 0.59 -4.13
C VAL A 237 -23.10 -0.67 -4.02
N GLU A 238 -24.36 -0.58 -3.53
CA GLU A 238 -25.32 -1.67 -3.66
C GLU A 238 -25.74 -1.73 -5.12
N ASN A 239 -25.48 -2.86 -5.78
CA ASN A 239 -25.92 -3.17 -7.14
C ASN A 239 -27.33 -3.74 -7.11
#